data_65a7c1579249e01fff7ebe7369a28ef7
#
_entry.id   65a7c1579249e01fff7ebe7369a28ef7
#
_cell.length_a   1.000
_cell.length_b   1.000
_cell.length_c   1.000
_cell.angle_alpha   90.00
_cell.angle_beta   90.00
_cell.angle_gamma   90.00
#
_symmetry.space_group_name_H-M   'P 1'
#
loop_
_entity.id
_entity.type
_entity.pdbx_description
1 polymer ?
#
loop_
_entity_poly.entity_id
_entity_poly.type
_entity_poly.pdbx_seq_one_letter_code
_entity_poly.pdbx_strand_id
1 'polypeptide(L)'
;MKISQFIFRVVFSLLIAFVVSFSSALIFFNYSNYKTIDRIFLVLAPTLSIGYLLFEIFPTLLNWLRQKALQFRESHSIRIYFVGFLLSLLFAYGAVGFMSEVLKTTFNMIVFTAVLILIGSVFGYYLVSRAARSLLNGFLSRPLNILLCLTLPLFLSAIIFASVQFPSMFVWDYITVPSKWIGWFIASTLLAGTWGIGALNQFESRGYYQQFRQTIVFKFIKENLLGIYAGGMFFLINLVIARALNHAALTINTVLFESDAGPWMSILGSPKGDDINRAVHPLVLITLRPLVRFVALFMADQWNLAPMLVVAALSGLCVLMAWIFVKRATQKNTYAFIFAIMLGSTAAHLLFGSITDTYAFGMTSLIFFLLLIQAKENRFSVLVPAGLLVFGITVTNIAQSVIGLFFNKFGFWRLVRYCVVIITAGVVLTVLTSALYPNRQTFFFVPGDIAFETNFVKPVYESPAERLLERFKIVSHTMVLYGVTAPSPLEIIAHKPPRPTIDLKTFEPSTHSYASYKGLANIPLALWLILLAGSFLFFVKGLRSSPHLPLMLGLLGSLAFNFLLHMNYGTELFLYASFWTYALVFFVALAFAELAGKKWFESVLTIFVVILMINNFWFIFVILRGLAPFYAAT
;
A
#
# COMPACT_ATOMS: atom_id res chain seq x y z
N MET A 1 -32.17 21.11 -2.28
CA MET A 1 -31.06 20.16 -1.97
C MET A 1 -29.85 20.57 -2.79
N LYS A 2 -28.65 20.73 -2.21
CA LYS A 2 -27.43 21.04 -2.97
C LYS A 2 -27.14 19.87 -3.93
N ILE A 3 -26.76 20.14 -5.16
CA ILE A 3 -26.45 19.10 -6.19
C ILE A 3 -25.51 18.02 -5.64
N SER A 4 -24.51 18.39 -4.86
CA SER A 4 -23.59 17.44 -4.22
C SER A 4 -24.25 16.45 -3.26
N GLN A 5 -25.31 16.86 -2.55
CA GLN A 5 -26.07 15.99 -1.65
C GLN A 5 -26.95 15.01 -2.41
N PHE A 6 -27.51 15.45 -3.54
CA PHE A 6 -28.29 14.59 -4.42
C PHE A 6 -27.39 13.50 -5.03
N ILE A 7 -26.26 13.89 -5.61
CA ILE A 7 -25.29 12.95 -6.19
C ILE A 7 -24.81 11.95 -5.14
N PHE A 8 -24.46 12.41 -3.95
CA PHE A 8 -24.06 11.50 -2.88
C PHE A 8 -25.17 10.50 -2.52
N ARG A 9 -26.41 10.95 -2.39
CA ARG A 9 -27.55 10.09 -2.08
C ARG A 9 -27.74 9.01 -3.14
N VAL A 10 -27.67 9.37 -4.44
CA VAL A 10 -27.74 8.41 -5.57
C VAL A 10 -26.60 7.41 -5.52
N VAL A 11 -25.35 7.89 -5.46
CA VAL A 11 -24.15 7.04 -5.48
C VAL A 11 -24.13 6.12 -4.27
N PHE A 12 -24.41 6.62 -3.08
CA PHE A 12 -24.42 5.82 -1.85
C PHE A 12 -25.50 4.73 -1.88
N SER A 13 -26.72 5.07 -2.31
CA SER A 13 -27.83 4.11 -2.40
C SER A 13 -27.55 3.00 -3.41
N LEU A 14 -27.03 3.35 -4.58
CA LEU A 14 -26.64 2.38 -5.62
C LEU A 14 -25.47 1.52 -5.17
N LEU A 15 -24.48 2.09 -4.49
CA LEU A 15 -23.33 1.36 -3.99
C LEU A 15 -23.72 0.32 -2.94
N ILE A 16 -24.50 0.69 -1.94
CA ILE A 16 -24.98 -0.25 -0.92
C ILE A 16 -25.85 -1.35 -1.56
N ALA A 17 -26.73 -0.96 -2.47
CA ALA A 17 -27.55 -1.91 -3.22
C ALA A 17 -26.71 -2.89 -4.04
N PHE A 18 -25.67 -2.38 -4.72
CA PHE A 18 -24.71 -3.20 -5.46
C PHE A 18 -23.98 -4.19 -4.54
N VAL A 19 -23.45 -3.72 -3.41
CA VAL A 19 -22.74 -4.58 -2.44
C VAL A 19 -23.67 -5.69 -1.95
N VAL A 20 -24.91 -5.37 -1.58
CA VAL A 20 -25.89 -6.37 -1.11
C VAL A 20 -26.24 -7.35 -2.22
N SER A 21 -26.57 -6.86 -3.42
CA SER A 21 -26.98 -7.71 -4.56
C SER A 21 -25.85 -8.60 -5.03
N PHE A 22 -24.64 -8.05 -5.16
CA PHE A 22 -23.46 -8.79 -5.61
C PHE A 22 -23.01 -9.83 -4.58
N SER A 23 -22.94 -9.47 -3.29
CA SER A 23 -22.59 -10.42 -2.23
C SER A 23 -23.65 -11.54 -2.12
N SER A 24 -24.95 -11.22 -2.25
CA SER A 24 -26.02 -12.22 -2.27
C SER A 24 -25.90 -13.13 -3.48
N ALA A 25 -25.59 -12.60 -4.66
CA ALA A 25 -25.39 -13.37 -5.87
C ALA A 25 -24.21 -14.35 -5.73
N LEU A 26 -23.11 -13.92 -5.10
CA LEU A 26 -21.94 -14.75 -4.84
C LEU A 26 -22.21 -15.86 -3.82
N ILE A 27 -22.87 -15.54 -2.70
CA ILE A 27 -23.03 -16.46 -1.58
C ILE A 27 -24.17 -17.46 -1.82
N PHE A 28 -25.31 -16.99 -2.34
CA PHE A 28 -26.54 -17.80 -2.38
C PHE A 28 -26.88 -18.35 -3.77
N PHE A 29 -26.41 -17.73 -4.86
CA PHE A 29 -26.85 -18.08 -6.21
C PHE A 29 -25.78 -18.74 -7.08
N ASN A 30 -24.62 -19.10 -6.53
CA ASN A 30 -23.54 -19.74 -7.28
C ASN A 30 -23.21 -18.99 -8.60
N TYR A 31 -22.98 -17.69 -8.47
CA TYR A 31 -22.82 -16.69 -9.53
C TYR A 31 -21.94 -17.12 -10.70
N SER A 32 -20.88 -17.91 -10.41
CA SER A 32 -19.93 -18.39 -11.43
C SER A 32 -20.54 -19.32 -12.48
N ASN A 33 -21.64 -19.99 -12.18
CA ASN A 33 -22.25 -21.00 -13.07
C ASN A 33 -23.19 -20.39 -14.13
N TYR A 34 -23.51 -19.10 -14.03
CA TYR A 34 -24.41 -18.43 -14.96
C TYR A 34 -23.70 -17.86 -16.18
N LYS A 35 -24.42 -17.70 -17.31
CA LYS A 35 -23.95 -16.98 -18.49
C LYS A 35 -23.79 -15.48 -18.18
N THR A 36 -22.98 -14.78 -18.95
CA THR A 36 -22.68 -13.36 -18.72
C THR A 36 -23.91 -12.48 -18.60
N ILE A 37 -24.92 -12.69 -19.46
CA ILE A 37 -26.17 -11.93 -19.43
C ILE A 37 -26.95 -12.18 -18.15
N ASP A 38 -27.04 -13.45 -17.72
CA ASP A 38 -27.75 -13.83 -16.50
C ASP A 38 -27.05 -13.26 -15.25
N ARG A 39 -25.71 -13.24 -15.24
CA ARG A 39 -24.91 -12.64 -14.18
C ARG A 39 -25.17 -11.15 -14.07
N ILE A 40 -25.20 -10.43 -15.20
CA ILE A 40 -25.50 -9.01 -15.24
C ILE A 40 -26.90 -8.77 -14.69
N PHE A 41 -27.89 -9.53 -15.14
CA PHE A 41 -29.27 -9.39 -14.69
C PHE A 41 -29.42 -9.70 -13.20
N LEU A 42 -28.78 -10.78 -12.71
CA LEU A 42 -28.81 -11.20 -11.31
C LEU A 42 -28.27 -10.13 -10.34
N VAL A 43 -27.36 -9.29 -10.79
CA VAL A 43 -26.80 -8.20 -9.98
C VAL A 43 -27.48 -6.89 -10.27
N LEU A 44 -27.68 -6.53 -11.55
CA LEU A 44 -28.16 -5.20 -11.93
C LEU A 44 -29.61 -4.94 -11.52
N ALA A 45 -30.52 -5.92 -11.75
CA ALA A 45 -31.92 -5.74 -11.43
C ALA A 45 -32.17 -5.54 -9.91
N PRO A 46 -31.62 -6.37 -9.01
CA PRO A 46 -31.73 -6.12 -7.58
C PRO A 46 -31.01 -4.81 -7.16
N THR A 47 -29.87 -4.49 -7.77
CA THR A 47 -29.15 -3.23 -7.48
C THR A 47 -30.02 -2.02 -7.77
N LEU A 48 -30.69 -1.97 -8.92
CA LEU A 48 -31.57 -0.87 -9.27
C LEU A 48 -32.78 -0.80 -8.35
N SER A 49 -33.41 -1.94 -8.05
CA SER A 49 -34.60 -2.00 -7.19
C SER A 49 -34.29 -1.62 -5.75
N ILE A 50 -33.28 -2.23 -5.14
CA ILE A 50 -32.83 -1.92 -3.78
C ILE A 50 -32.27 -0.48 -3.72
N GLY A 51 -31.52 -0.07 -4.73
CA GLY A 51 -30.97 1.29 -4.85
C GLY A 51 -32.06 2.36 -4.87
N TYR A 52 -33.13 2.13 -5.62
CA TYR A 52 -34.29 3.03 -5.62
C TYR A 52 -34.95 3.09 -4.24
N LEU A 53 -35.21 1.95 -3.61
CA LEU A 53 -35.80 1.89 -2.27
C LEU A 53 -34.93 2.62 -1.24
N LEU A 54 -33.59 2.36 -1.25
CA LEU A 54 -32.66 3.04 -0.36
C LEU A 54 -32.59 4.55 -0.64
N PHE A 55 -32.68 4.95 -1.90
CA PHE A 55 -32.74 6.37 -2.26
C PHE A 55 -33.97 7.04 -1.67
N GLU A 56 -35.15 6.43 -1.72
CA GLU A 56 -36.37 6.99 -1.12
C GLU A 56 -36.33 7.02 0.41
N ILE A 57 -35.80 5.97 1.04
CA ILE A 57 -35.72 5.84 2.51
C ILE A 57 -34.58 6.70 3.09
N PHE A 58 -33.58 7.06 2.32
CA PHE A 58 -32.37 7.75 2.80
C PHE A 58 -32.64 9.00 3.65
N PRO A 59 -33.55 9.94 3.32
CA PRO A 59 -33.83 11.09 4.16
C PRO A 59 -34.43 10.68 5.53
N THR A 60 -35.34 9.73 5.53
CA THR A 60 -35.98 9.21 6.75
C THR A 60 -34.95 8.53 7.65
N LEU A 61 -34.11 7.68 7.07
CA LEU A 61 -33.00 7.03 7.77
C LEU A 61 -32.02 8.05 8.36
N LEU A 62 -31.64 9.07 7.59
CA LEU A 62 -30.72 10.11 8.06
C LEU A 62 -31.33 10.93 9.21
N ASN A 63 -32.63 11.25 9.13
CA ASN A 63 -33.34 11.95 10.20
C ASN A 63 -33.46 11.08 11.45
N TRP A 64 -33.78 9.80 11.31
CA TRP A 64 -33.79 8.84 12.40
C TRP A 64 -32.41 8.73 13.07
N LEU A 65 -31.33 8.61 12.29
CA LEU A 65 -29.96 8.60 12.81
C LEU A 65 -29.62 9.90 13.56
N ARG A 66 -30.08 11.06 13.07
CA ARG A 66 -29.89 12.35 13.75
C ARG A 66 -30.64 12.40 15.07
N GLN A 67 -31.90 11.94 15.14
CA GLN A 67 -32.65 11.85 16.37
C GLN A 67 -31.98 10.94 17.39
N LYS A 68 -31.47 9.77 16.93
CA LYS A 68 -30.67 8.87 17.79
C LYS A 68 -29.38 9.53 18.26
N ALA A 69 -28.69 10.27 17.39
CA ALA A 69 -27.48 11.02 17.77
C ALA A 69 -27.77 12.12 18.81
N LEU A 70 -28.95 12.79 18.76
CA LEU A 70 -29.39 13.72 19.79
C LEU A 70 -29.64 13.00 21.11
N GLN A 71 -30.39 11.89 21.11
CA GLN A 71 -30.62 11.07 22.29
C GLN A 71 -29.33 10.57 22.93
N PHE A 72 -28.32 10.15 22.10
CA PHE A 72 -26.99 9.77 22.59
C PHE A 72 -26.22 10.94 23.19
N ARG A 73 -26.36 12.16 22.65
CA ARG A 73 -25.70 13.35 23.19
C ARG A 73 -26.27 13.75 24.58
N GLU A 74 -27.56 13.58 24.77
CA GLU A 74 -28.27 13.89 26.02
C GLU A 74 -28.18 12.75 27.04
N SER A 75 -27.88 11.54 26.60
CA SER A 75 -27.73 10.39 27.47
C SER A 75 -26.32 10.29 28.06
N HIS A 76 -26.23 9.73 29.26
CA HIS A 76 -24.98 9.47 29.97
C HIS A 76 -23.97 8.75 29.11
N SER A 77 -22.69 9.03 29.30
CA SER A 77 -21.54 8.48 28.58
C SER A 77 -21.52 6.93 28.38
N ILE A 78 -22.26 6.22 29.26
CA ILE A 78 -22.34 4.74 29.24
C ILE A 78 -22.95 4.16 27.94
N ARG A 79 -23.96 4.82 27.34
CA ARG A 79 -24.59 4.34 26.11
C ARG A 79 -23.63 4.48 24.90
N ILE A 80 -22.90 5.58 24.86
CA ILE A 80 -21.88 5.81 23.82
C ILE A 80 -20.76 4.80 23.98
N TYR A 81 -20.35 4.54 25.23
CA TYR A 81 -19.35 3.52 25.54
C TYR A 81 -19.80 2.13 25.06
N PHE A 82 -21.04 1.74 25.32
CA PHE A 82 -21.57 0.45 24.91
C PHE A 82 -21.52 0.23 23.40
N VAL A 83 -21.87 1.26 22.59
CA VAL A 83 -21.71 1.17 21.12
C VAL A 83 -20.25 1.06 20.71
N GLY A 84 -19.35 1.82 21.36
CA GLY A 84 -17.90 1.70 21.15
C GLY A 84 -17.36 0.33 21.51
N PHE A 85 -17.84 -0.25 22.60
CA PHE A 85 -17.54 -1.61 23.03
C PHE A 85 -17.97 -2.65 21.99
N LEU A 86 -19.21 -2.56 21.43
CA LEU A 86 -19.68 -3.47 20.38
C LEU A 86 -18.80 -3.39 19.12
N LEU A 87 -18.34 -2.20 18.72
CA LEU A 87 -17.42 -2.04 17.61
C LEU A 87 -16.06 -2.69 17.93
N SER A 88 -15.56 -2.53 19.16
CA SER A 88 -14.30 -3.15 19.58
C SER A 88 -14.40 -4.67 19.65
N LEU A 89 -15.58 -5.20 20.00
CA LEU A 89 -15.85 -6.64 20.03
C LEU A 89 -15.68 -7.28 18.66
N LEU A 90 -16.27 -6.68 17.62
CA LEU A 90 -16.14 -7.17 16.24
C LEU A 90 -14.66 -7.18 15.78
N PHE A 91 -13.94 -6.11 16.07
CA PHE A 91 -12.53 -6.02 15.75
C PHE A 91 -11.70 -7.07 16.53
N ALA A 92 -11.94 -7.19 17.84
CA ALA A 92 -11.22 -8.14 18.69
C ALA A 92 -11.49 -9.60 18.27
N TYR A 93 -12.72 -9.92 17.86
CA TYR A 93 -13.07 -11.25 17.37
C TYR A 93 -12.23 -11.64 16.15
N GLY A 94 -12.18 -10.77 15.13
CA GLY A 94 -11.35 -11.00 13.95
C GLY A 94 -9.84 -11.02 14.25
N ALA A 95 -9.37 -10.11 15.12
CA ALA A 95 -7.95 -10.05 15.50
C ALA A 95 -7.50 -11.29 16.30
N VAL A 96 -8.32 -11.78 17.23
CA VAL A 96 -8.03 -13.02 17.99
C VAL A 96 -8.06 -14.23 17.07
N GLY A 97 -9.00 -14.28 16.12
CA GLY A 97 -9.03 -15.32 15.08
C GLY A 97 -7.75 -15.31 14.24
N PHE A 98 -7.38 -14.16 13.71
CA PHE A 98 -6.15 -14.00 12.91
C PHE A 98 -4.89 -14.40 13.68
N MET A 99 -4.83 -14.07 14.97
CA MET A 99 -3.69 -14.38 15.84
C MET A 99 -3.79 -15.75 16.52
N SER A 100 -4.81 -16.56 16.22
CA SER A 100 -5.10 -17.82 16.92
C SER A 100 -3.94 -18.81 16.87
N GLU A 101 -3.20 -18.86 15.76
CA GLU A 101 -2.02 -19.71 15.60
C GLU A 101 -0.81 -19.21 16.41
N VAL A 102 -0.75 -17.91 16.69
CA VAL A 102 0.31 -17.24 17.47
C VAL A 102 0.06 -17.34 18.97
N LEU A 103 -1.22 -17.23 19.38
CA LEU A 103 -1.65 -17.17 20.79
C LEU A 103 -1.65 -18.54 21.50
N LYS A 104 -0.76 -19.43 21.23
CA LYS A 104 -0.65 -20.85 21.62
C LYS A 104 -1.34 -21.27 22.94
N THR A 105 -1.46 -20.38 23.92
CA THR A 105 -2.05 -20.66 25.24
C THR A 105 -3.34 -19.89 25.47
N THR A 106 -4.26 -20.47 26.24
CA THR A 106 -5.49 -19.79 26.66
C THR A 106 -5.19 -18.50 27.43
N PHE A 107 -4.13 -18.48 28.24
CA PHE A 107 -3.71 -17.28 28.97
C PHE A 107 -3.33 -16.13 28.02
N ASN A 108 -2.49 -16.40 27.00
CA ASN A 108 -2.10 -15.39 26.02
C ASN A 108 -3.33 -14.84 25.27
N MET A 109 -4.27 -15.71 24.91
CA MET A 109 -5.52 -15.32 24.26
C MET A 109 -6.37 -14.41 25.17
N ILE A 110 -6.52 -14.74 26.47
CA ILE A 110 -7.27 -13.94 27.44
C ILE A 110 -6.65 -12.55 27.57
N VAL A 111 -5.33 -12.48 27.78
CA VAL A 111 -4.59 -11.20 27.91
C VAL A 111 -4.72 -10.37 26.64
N PHE A 112 -4.49 -10.97 25.47
CA PHE A 112 -4.60 -10.28 24.18
C PHE A 112 -6.01 -9.73 23.95
N THR A 113 -7.03 -10.56 24.19
CA THR A 113 -8.45 -10.14 24.08
C THR A 113 -8.76 -8.99 25.05
N ALA A 114 -8.34 -9.11 26.31
CA ALA A 114 -8.59 -8.09 27.33
C ALA A 114 -7.96 -6.75 26.96
N VAL A 115 -6.71 -6.74 26.48
CA VAL A 115 -6.02 -5.53 26.02
C VAL A 115 -6.72 -4.90 24.82
N LEU A 116 -7.08 -5.73 23.81
CA LEU A 116 -7.81 -5.22 22.64
C LEU A 116 -9.15 -4.60 22.99
N ILE A 117 -9.93 -5.27 23.84
CA ILE A 117 -11.25 -4.76 24.28
C ILE A 117 -11.11 -3.50 25.12
N LEU A 118 -10.15 -3.46 26.06
CA LEU A 118 -9.92 -2.29 26.90
C LEU A 118 -9.56 -1.06 26.07
N ILE A 119 -8.58 -1.17 25.21
CA ILE A 119 -8.12 -0.08 24.34
C ILE A 119 -9.22 0.25 23.30
N GLY A 120 -9.76 -0.79 22.67
CA GLY A 120 -10.77 -0.64 21.62
C GLY A 120 -12.06 0.00 22.09
N SER A 121 -12.54 -0.31 23.29
CA SER A 121 -13.77 0.28 23.83
C SER A 121 -13.60 1.76 24.19
N VAL A 122 -12.46 2.15 24.78
CA VAL A 122 -12.14 3.57 25.04
C VAL A 122 -12.00 4.33 23.72
N PHE A 123 -11.27 3.79 22.76
CA PHE A 123 -11.13 4.40 21.43
C PHE A 123 -12.49 4.47 20.70
N GLY A 124 -13.27 3.39 20.76
CA GLY A 124 -14.62 3.30 20.21
C GLY A 124 -15.56 4.36 20.77
N TYR A 125 -15.49 4.64 22.08
CA TYR A 125 -16.25 5.74 22.71
C TYR A 125 -15.96 7.08 22.03
N TYR A 126 -14.69 7.42 21.82
CA TYR A 126 -14.33 8.68 21.16
C TYR A 126 -14.72 8.69 19.68
N LEU A 127 -14.63 7.55 18.98
CA LEU A 127 -15.11 7.42 17.59
C LEU A 127 -16.62 7.64 17.48
N VAL A 128 -17.41 6.96 18.31
CA VAL A 128 -18.88 7.09 18.33
C VAL A 128 -19.31 8.51 18.71
N SER A 129 -18.67 9.11 19.73
CA SER A 129 -18.91 10.50 20.13
C SER A 129 -18.60 11.48 18.98
N ARG A 130 -17.57 11.22 18.21
CA ARG A 130 -17.21 12.03 17.04
C ARG A 130 -18.20 11.82 15.89
N ALA A 131 -18.61 10.58 15.63
CA ALA A 131 -19.61 10.25 14.61
C ALA A 131 -20.95 10.90 14.91
N ALA A 132 -21.44 10.81 16.16
CA ALA A 132 -22.66 11.46 16.60
C ALA A 132 -22.61 12.98 16.39
N ARG A 133 -21.52 13.64 16.83
CA ARG A 133 -21.32 15.08 16.60
C ARG A 133 -21.26 15.42 15.12
N SER A 134 -20.69 14.55 14.29
CA SER A 134 -20.64 14.75 12.85
C SER A 134 -22.01 14.67 12.18
N LEU A 135 -22.86 13.73 12.62
CA LEU A 135 -24.25 13.61 12.16
C LEU A 135 -25.08 14.87 12.47
N LEU A 136 -24.88 15.46 13.66
CA LEU A 136 -25.56 16.69 14.08
C LEU A 136 -25.06 17.92 13.32
N ASN A 137 -23.77 18.01 13.06
CA ASN A 137 -23.11 19.20 12.51
C ASN A 137 -22.90 19.14 10.98
N GLY A 138 -23.71 18.38 10.24
CA GLY A 138 -23.60 18.26 8.80
C GLY A 138 -22.62 17.18 8.35
N PHE A 139 -23.04 15.92 8.43
CA PHE A 139 -22.24 14.75 8.08
C PHE A 139 -21.58 14.84 6.71
N LEU A 140 -22.34 15.29 5.69
CA LEU A 140 -21.87 15.39 4.30
C LEU A 140 -20.96 16.60 4.03
N SER A 141 -20.74 17.46 5.00
CA SER A 141 -19.80 18.57 4.87
C SER A 141 -18.33 18.15 5.04
N ARG A 142 -18.10 16.92 5.53
CA ARG A 142 -16.76 16.40 5.83
C ARG A 142 -16.37 15.33 4.80
N PRO A 143 -15.33 15.57 3.96
CA PRO A 143 -14.93 14.63 2.92
C PRO A 143 -14.57 13.23 3.45
N LEU A 144 -13.96 13.13 4.63
CA LEU A 144 -13.63 11.83 5.24
C LEU A 144 -14.88 10.98 5.51
N ASN A 145 -16.00 11.58 5.94
CA ASN A 145 -17.23 10.81 6.18
C ASN A 145 -17.80 10.24 4.87
N ILE A 146 -17.74 11.04 3.80
CA ILE A 146 -18.15 10.61 2.46
C ILE A 146 -17.27 9.44 1.99
N LEU A 147 -15.96 9.59 2.11
CA LEU A 147 -15.01 8.55 1.74
C LEU A 147 -15.24 7.25 2.52
N LEU A 148 -15.39 7.32 3.85
CA LEU A 148 -15.67 6.12 4.67
C LEU A 148 -16.98 5.43 4.25
N CYS A 149 -18.05 6.20 3.99
CA CYS A 149 -19.32 5.63 3.54
C CYS A 149 -19.23 4.94 2.17
N LEU A 150 -18.35 5.39 1.29
CA LEU A 150 -18.19 4.81 -0.04
C LEU A 150 -17.21 3.64 -0.05
N THR A 151 -16.10 3.76 0.68
CA THR A 151 -14.99 2.79 0.59
C THR A 151 -15.18 1.57 1.49
N LEU A 152 -15.79 1.73 2.67
CA LEU A 152 -16.00 0.59 3.58
C LEU A 152 -16.88 -0.51 2.96
N PRO A 153 -18.04 -0.20 2.37
CA PRO A 153 -18.85 -1.21 1.68
C PRO A 153 -18.10 -1.86 0.51
N LEU A 154 -17.37 -1.08 -0.29
CA LEU A 154 -16.57 -1.62 -1.41
C LEU A 154 -15.48 -2.56 -0.92
N PHE A 155 -14.79 -2.23 0.15
CA PHE A 155 -13.77 -3.08 0.74
C PHE A 155 -14.34 -4.39 1.27
N LEU A 156 -15.47 -4.34 1.98
CA LEU A 156 -16.18 -5.55 2.43
C LEU A 156 -16.64 -6.42 1.25
N SER A 157 -17.19 -5.81 0.20
CA SER A 157 -17.57 -6.52 -1.03
C SER A 157 -16.36 -7.19 -1.70
N ALA A 158 -15.22 -6.51 -1.75
CA ALA A 158 -14.00 -7.08 -2.31
C ALA A 158 -13.49 -8.28 -1.50
N ILE A 159 -13.56 -8.22 -0.15
CA ILE A 159 -13.20 -9.36 0.71
C ILE A 159 -14.16 -10.54 0.50
N ILE A 160 -15.47 -10.29 0.46
CA ILE A 160 -16.46 -11.34 0.20
C ILE A 160 -16.21 -11.97 -1.18
N PHE A 161 -15.99 -11.14 -2.20
CA PHE A 161 -15.65 -11.62 -3.55
C PHE A 161 -14.39 -12.49 -3.54
N ALA A 162 -13.31 -12.02 -2.92
CA ALA A 162 -12.04 -12.77 -2.85
C ALA A 162 -12.20 -14.10 -2.11
N SER A 163 -12.93 -14.14 -0.99
CA SER A 163 -13.14 -15.37 -0.22
C SER A 163 -14.03 -16.39 -0.94
N VAL A 164 -14.97 -15.95 -1.78
CA VAL A 164 -15.80 -16.85 -2.59
C VAL A 164 -15.07 -17.36 -3.83
N GLN A 165 -14.29 -16.48 -4.49
CA GLN A 165 -13.56 -16.85 -5.73
C GLN A 165 -12.27 -17.62 -5.46
N PHE A 166 -11.61 -17.35 -4.34
CA PHE A 166 -10.32 -17.93 -3.97
C PHE A 166 -10.37 -18.53 -2.55
N PRO A 167 -11.25 -19.52 -2.28
CA PRO A 167 -11.46 -20.06 -0.94
C PRO A 167 -10.20 -20.69 -0.33
N SER A 168 -9.29 -21.21 -1.16
CA SER A 168 -8.00 -21.75 -0.69
C SER A 168 -7.01 -20.67 -0.23
N MET A 169 -7.14 -19.43 -0.74
CA MET A 169 -6.27 -18.29 -0.39
C MET A 169 -6.84 -17.45 0.75
N PHE A 170 -8.16 -17.33 0.86
CA PHE A 170 -8.87 -16.46 1.79
C PHE A 170 -9.81 -17.28 2.68
N VAL A 171 -9.24 -18.07 3.58
CA VAL A 171 -9.99 -18.95 4.48
C VAL A 171 -10.57 -18.15 5.66
N TRP A 172 -11.88 -18.28 5.88
CA TRP A 172 -12.58 -17.59 6.98
C TRP A 172 -12.08 -17.98 8.37
N ASP A 173 -11.54 -19.21 8.52
CA ASP A 173 -11.00 -19.70 9.78
C ASP A 173 -9.85 -18.83 10.32
N TYR A 174 -9.18 -18.08 9.46
CA TYR A 174 -8.15 -17.13 9.88
C TYR A 174 -8.66 -15.90 10.64
N ILE A 175 -9.96 -15.60 10.56
CA ILE A 175 -10.57 -14.44 11.22
C ILE A 175 -11.68 -14.83 12.21
N THR A 176 -11.83 -16.11 12.50
CA THR A 176 -12.80 -16.62 13.48
C THR A 176 -12.10 -17.16 14.72
N VAL A 177 -12.66 -16.83 15.88
CA VAL A 177 -12.13 -17.36 17.15
C VAL A 177 -12.38 -18.87 17.18
N PRO A 178 -11.32 -19.71 17.40
CA PRO A 178 -11.49 -21.15 17.49
C PRO A 178 -12.53 -21.55 18.54
N SER A 179 -13.34 -22.59 18.26
CA SER A 179 -14.44 -23.02 19.13
C SER A 179 -14.01 -23.31 20.58
N LYS A 180 -12.81 -23.89 20.76
CA LYS A 180 -12.22 -24.17 22.09
C LYS A 180 -11.99 -22.90 22.95
N TRP A 181 -11.93 -21.72 22.34
CA TRP A 181 -11.64 -20.44 23.03
C TRP A 181 -12.86 -19.52 23.14
N ILE A 182 -13.98 -19.84 22.51
CA ILE A 182 -15.16 -18.95 22.49
C ILE A 182 -15.62 -18.58 23.90
N GLY A 183 -15.70 -19.54 24.82
CA GLY A 183 -16.09 -19.26 26.22
C GLY A 183 -15.14 -18.32 26.93
N TRP A 184 -13.84 -18.53 26.79
CA TRP A 184 -12.80 -17.64 27.36
C TRP A 184 -12.78 -16.27 26.69
N PHE A 185 -13.02 -16.21 25.38
CA PHE A 185 -13.15 -14.94 24.64
C PHE A 185 -14.32 -14.12 25.19
N ILE A 186 -15.49 -14.75 25.38
CA ILE A 186 -16.65 -14.06 25.97
C ILE A 186 -16.36 -13.58 27.39
N ALA A 187 -15.80 -14.43 28.24
CA ALA A 187 -15.50 -14.08 29.62
C ALA A 187 -14.49 -12.92 29.72
N SER A 188 -13.38 -12.98 28.96
CA SER A 188 -12.38 -11.90 28.92
C SER A 188 -12.93 -10.61 28.33
N THR A 189 -13.79 -10.71 27.32
CA THR A 189 -14.47 -9.55 26.72
C THR A 189 -15.39 -8.84 27.70
N LEU A 190 -16.22 -9.57 28.44
CA LEU A 190 -17.13 -9.00 29.44
C LEU A 190 -16.34 -8.35 30.60
N LEU A 191 -15.31 -9.04 31.09
CA LEU A 191 -14.44 -8.51 32.15
C LEU A 191 -13.73 -7.23 31.70
N ALA A 192 -13.07 -7.25 30.54
CA ALA A 192 -12.35 -6.10 30.02
C ALA A 192 -13.30 -4.94 29.65
N GLY A 193 -14.51 -5.25 29.18
CA GLY A 193 -15.55 -4.24 28.90
C GLY A 193 -16.00 -3.49 30.16
N THR A 194 -16.18 -4.18 31.29
CA THR A 194 -16.52 -3.53 32.56
C THR A 194 -15.36 -2.67 33.09
N TRP A 195 -14.13 -3.17 33.02
CA TRP A 195 -12.93 -2.41 33.42
C TRP A 195 -12.70 -1.19 32.50
N GLY A 196 -13.09 -1.27 31.23
CA GLY A 196 -13.01 -0.18 30.28
C GLY A 196 -13.86 1.02 30.65
N ILE A 197 -14.99 0.83 31.35
CA ILE A 197 -15.79 1.93 31.90
C ILE A 197 -15.00 2.69 32.98
N GLY A 198 -14.35 1.96 33.90
CA GLY A 198 -13.48 2.55 34.91
C GLY A 198 -12.29 3.30 34.29
N ALA A 199 -11.64 2.69 33.30
CA ALA A 199 -10.54 3.30 32.56
C ALA A 199 -10.99 4.58 31.83
N LEU A 200 -12.16 4.58 31.19
CA LEU A 200 -12.73 5.77 30.54
C LEU A 200 -12.98 6.90 31.56
N ASN A 201 -13.63 6.59 32.69
CA ASN A 201 -13.88 7.57 33.72
C ASN A 201 -12.59 8.21 34.27
N GLN A 202 -11.55 7.38 34.46
CA GLN A 202 -10.23 7.85 34.89
C GLN A 202 -9.54 8.71 33.80
N PHE A 203 -9.70 8.31 32.53
CA PHE A 203 -9.15 9.03 31.39
C PHE A 203 -9.79 10.43 31.22
N GLU A 204 -11.10 10.50 31.41
CA GLU A 204 -11.84 11.78 31.33
C GLU A 204 -11.58 12.67 32.55
N SER A 205 -11.61 12.11 33.78
CA SER A 205 -11.36 12.87 35.00
C SER A 205 -9.96 13.51 35.05
N ARG A 206 -8.96 12.84 34.51
CA ARG A 206 -7.58 13.37 34.41
C ARG A 206 -7.35 14.29 33.20
N GLY A 207 -8.35 14.47 32.35
CA GLY A 207 -8.25 15.33 31.16
C GLY A 207 -7.22 14.86 30.11
N TYR A 208 -6.85 13.58 30.07
CA TYR A 208 -5.86 13.04 29.14
C TYR A 208 -6.20 13.30 27.67
N TYR A 209 -7.50 13.25 27.32
CA TYR A 209 -7.92 13.59 25.96
C TYR A 209 -7.61 15.05 25.61
N GLN A 210 -7.78 15.99 26.54
CA GLN A 210 -7.48 17.41 26.32
C GLN A 210 -5.98 17.62 26.19
N GLN A 211 -5.17 16.96 27.04
CA GLN A 211 -3.71 16.98 26.96
C GLN A 211 -3.22 16.40 25.62
N PHE A 212 -3.76 15.25 25.19
CA PHE A 212 -3.44 14.65 23.90
C PHE A 212 -3.72 15.60 22.73
N ARG A 213 -4.84 16.35 22.78
CA ARG A 213 -5.17 17.33 21.72
C ARG A 213 -4.17 18.48 21.58
N GLN A 214 -3.37 18.75 22.59
CA GLN A 214 -2.34 19.78 22.56
C GLN A 214 -1.02 19.27 21.99
N THR A 215 -0.84 17.96 21.89
CA THR A 215 0.39 17.33 21.39
C THR A 215 0.63 17.61 19.91
N ILE A 216 1.91 17.57 19.51
CA ILE A 216 2.35 17.66 18.11
C ILE A 216 1.73 16.51 17.30
N VAL A 217 1.65 15.32 17.89
CA VAL A 217 1.08 14.12 17.26
C VAL A 217 -0.38 14.33 16.88
N PHE A 218 -1.21 14.88 17.79
CA PHE A 218 -2.61 15.16 17.48
C PHE A 218 -2.76 16.23 16.39
N LYS A 219 -1.94 17.28 16.42
CA LYS A 219 -1.93 18.32 15.39
C LYS A 219 -1.57 17.71 14.02
N PHE A 220 -0.51 16.90 13.97
CA PHE A 220 -0.12 16.18 12.76
C PHE A 220 -1.25 15.29 12.21
N ILE A 221 -1.88 14.47 13.08
CA ILE A 221 -3.01 13.62 12.69
C ILE A 221 -4.17 14.45 12.14
N LYS A 222 -4.54 15.53 12.81
CA LYS A 222 -5.64 16.41 12.39
C LYS A 222 -5.39 17.05 11.03
N GLU A 223 -4.18 17.52 10.79
CA GLU A 223 -3.78 18.18 9.55
C GLU A 223 -3.66 17.22 8.38
N ASN A 224 -3.27 15.97 8.63
CA ASN A 224 -3.02 14.96 7.60
C ASN A 224 -4.06 13.83 7.58
N LEU A 225 -5.23 14.04 8.15
CA LEU A 225 -6.25 13.00 8.35
C LEU A 225 -6.65 12.26 7.06
N LEU A 226 -6.76 12.98 5.91
CA LEU A 226 -7.06 12.35 4.61
C LEU A 226 -5.89 11.50 4.10
N GLY A 227 -4.66 11.95 4.31
CA GLY A 227 -3.48 11.18 3.96
C GLY A 227 -3.32 9.92 4.82
N ILE A 228 -3.58 10.04 6.13
CA ILE A 228 -3.58 8.90 7.06
C ILE A 228 -4.67 7.89 6.67
N TYR A 229 -5.85 8.38 6.28
CA TYR A 229 -6.92 7.52 5.78
C TYR A 229 -6.49 6.78 4.50
N ALA A 230 -5.92 7.49 3.51
CA ALA A 230 -5.44 6.88 2.28
C ALA A 230 -4.33 5.84 2.56
N GLY A 231 -3.35 6.19 3.41
CA GLY A 231 -2.29 5.29 3.83
C GLY A 231 -2.83 4.05 4.56
N GLY A 232 -3.79 4.22 5.48
CA GLY A 232 -4.45 3.12 6.18
C GLY A 232 -5.24 2.20 5.26
N MET A 233 -5.91 2.76 4.24
CA MET A 233 -6.60 1.94 3.23
C MET A 233 -5.62 1.07 2.43
N PHE A 234 -4.54 1.67 1.92
CA PHE A 234 -3.57 0.88 1.14
C PHE A 234 -2.76 -0.07 2.01
N PHE A 235 -2.52 0.23 3.28
CA PHE A 235 -2.03 -0.76 4.25
C PHE A 235 -2.93 -2.00 4.29
N LEU A 236 -4.24 -1.82 4.47
CA LEU A 236 -5.19 -2.94 4.54
C LEU A 236 -5.30 -3.70 3.22
N ILE A 237 -5.38 -3.00 2.09
CA ILE A 237 -5.42 -3.60 0.75
C ILE A 237 -4.18 -4.46 0.52
N ASN A 238 -2.99 -3.89 0.72
CA ASN A 238 -1.73 -4.60 0.51
C ASN A 238 -1.53 -5.75 1.50
N LEU A 239 -2.03 -5.63 2.75
CA LEU A 239 -1.99 -6.72 3.72
C LEU A 239 -2.84 -7.92 3.28
N VAL A 240 -4.04 -7.67 2.75
CA VAL A 240 -4.92 -8.73 2.21
C VAL A 240 -4.27 -9.41 1.00
N ILE A 241 -3.71 -8.62 0.06
CA ILE A 241 -3.02 -9.17 -1.11
C ILE A 241 -1.74 -9.92 -0.68
N ALA A 242 -0.97 -9.38 0.27
CA ALA A 242 0.25 -10.00 0.78
C ALA A 242 -0.01 -11.40 1.37
N ARG A 243 -1.13 -11.57 2.08
CA ARG A 243 -1.51 -12.87 2.63
C ARG A 243 -1.68 -13.92 1.53
N ALA A 244 -2.23 -13.56 0.38
CA ALA A 244 -2.37 -14.43 -0.76
C ALA A 244 -1.04 -14.67 -1.51
N LEU A 245 -0.27 -13.61 -1.79
CA LEU A 245 0.93 -13.69 -2.61
C LEU A 245 2.18 -14.25 -1.89
N ASN A 246 2.20 -14.29 -0.56
CA ASN A 246 3.31 -14.82 0.23
C ASN A 246 2.98 -16.19 0.85
N HIS A 247 2.21 -17.00 0.15
CA HIS A 247 1.91 -18.38 0.55
C HIS A 247 3.17 -19.27 0.39
N ALA A 248 3.32 -20.25 1.29
CA ALA A 248 4.49 -21.14 1.31
C ALA A 248 4.73 -21.86 -0.03
N ALA A 249 3.68 -22.27 -0.75
CA ALA A 249 3.78 -22.90 -2.06
C ALA A 249 4.42 -22.01 -3.12
N LEU A 250 4.32 -20.66 -3.00
CA LEU A 250 4.82 -19.69 -3.97
C LEU A 250 6.17 -19.09 -3.58
N THR A 251 6.53 -19.14 -2.29
CA THR A 251 7.77 -18.52 -1.78
C THR A 251 9.04 -19.28 -2.15
N ILE A 252 8.92 -20.52 -2.64
CA ILE A 252 10.06 -21.35 -3.06
C ILE A 252 10.57 -20.94 -4.46
N ASN A 253 9.75 -20.30 -5.27
CA ASN A 253 10.03 -19.99 -6.67
C ASN A 253 9.85 -18.50 -6.99
N THR A 254 10.57 -18.02 -7.98
CA THR A 254 10.49 -16.64 -8.49
C THR A 254 9.34 -16.47 -9.51
N VAL A 255 8.19 -17.02 -9.22
CA VAL A 255 7.04 -17.08 -10.16
C VAL A 255 6.35 -15.72 -10.39
N LEU A 256 6.59 -14.76 -9.51
CA LEU A 256 5.98 -13.43 -9.57
C LEU A 256 7.01 -12.40 -10.07
N PHE A 257 7.12 -12.26 -11.38
CA PHE A 257 8.02 -11.26 -12.00
C PHE A 257 9.46 -11.37 -11.48
N GLU A 258 9.95 -12.58 -11.31
CA GLU A 258 11.30 -12.89 -10.81
C GLU A 258 11.60 -12.34 -9.38
N SER A 259 10.58 -12.07 -8.56
CA SER A 259 10.80 -11.60 -7.19
C SER A 259 11.36 -12.71 -6.29
N ASP A 260 12.28 -12.33 -5.41
CA ASP A 260 12.94 -13.20 -4.44
C ASP A 260 12.14 -13.28 -3.10
N ALA A 261 10.80 -13.33 -3.15
CA ALA A 261 9.95 -13.21 -1.98
C ALA A 261 10.26 -14.24 -0.86
N GLY A 262 10.51 -15.49 -1.22
CA GLY A 262 10.84 -16.55 -0.27
C GLY A 262 12.16 -16.31 0.47
N PRO A 263 13.28 -16.11 -0.24
CA PRO A 263 14.56 -15.75 0.38
C PRO A 263 14.46 -14.51 1.28
N TRP A 264 13.82 -13.43 0.81
CA TRP A 264 13.67 -12.21 1.62
C TRP A 264 12.79 -12.39 2.85
N MET A 265 11.74 -13.20 2.76
CA MET A 265 10.93 -13.55 3.92
C MET A 265 11.78 -14.24 4.99
N SER A 266 12.63 -15.20 4.59
CA SER A 266 13.55 -15.89 5.51
C SER A 266 14.62 -14.95 6.08
N ILE A 267 15.31 -14.18 5.24
CA ILE A 267 16.36 -13.23 5.65
C ILE A 267 15.81 -12.22 6.66
N LEU A 268 14.62 -11.66 6.43
CA LEU A 268 14.06 -10.61 7.27
C LEU A 268 13.41 -11.15 8.55
N GLY A 269 12.65 -12.25 8.48
CA GLY A 269 11.74 -12.68 9.54
C GLY A 269 12.22 -13.90 10.33
N SER A 270 12.89 -14.87 9.70
CA SER A 270 13.22 -16.15 10.34
C SER A 270 14.15 -16.01 11.55
N PRO A 271 13.88 -16.71 12.65
CA PRO A 271 14.80 -16.77 13.81
C PRO A 271 16.12 -17.45 13.48
N LYS A 272 16.11 -18.41 12.57
CA LYS A 272 17.28 -19.19 12.09
C LYS A 272 17.59 -18.90 10.62
N GLY A 273 17.14 -17.75 10.11
CA GLY A 273 17.26 -17.42 8.71
C GLY A 273 18.71 -17.32 8.25
N ASP A 274 18.90 -17.56 6.96
CA ASP A 274 20.18 -17.35 6.32
C ASP A 274 20.58 -15.88 6.45
N ASP A 275 21.60 -15.63 7.27
CA ASP A 275 22.17 -14.31 7.51
C ASP A 275 23.03 -13.89 6.30
N ILE A 276 22.42 -13.99 5.09
CA ILE A 276 23.11 -13.68 3.86
C ILE A 276 23.01 -12.17 3.64
N ASN A 277 24.17 -11.51 3.68
CA ASN A 277 24.26 -10.13 3.21
C ASN A 277 24.61 -10.13 1.73
N ARG A 278 23.73 -9.57 0.90
CA ARG A 278 23.98 -9.45 -0.55
C ARG A 278 24.74 -8.16 -0.83
N ALA A 279 25.75 -8.21 -1.72
CA ALA A 279 26.56 -7.05 -2.09
C ALA A 279 25.72 -5.83 -2.53
N VAL A 280 24.61 -6.05 -3.22
CA VAL A 280 23.69 -4.98 -3.68
C VAL A 280 22.74 -4.47 -2.60
N HIS A 281 22.65 -5.16 -1.43
CA HIS A 281 21.79 -4.81 -0.31
C HIS A 281 22.55 -4.78 1.03
N PRO A 282 23.63 -3.97 1.15
CA PRO A 282 24.68 -4.16 2.15
C PRO A 282 24.29 -3.93 3.60
N LEU A 283 23.19 -3.20 3.88
CA LEU A 283 22.80 -2.85 5.25
C LEU A 283 21.43 -3.40 5.65
N VAL A 284 20.81 -4.28 4.85
CA VAL A 284 19.48 -4.83 5.14
C VAL A 284 19.46 -5.57 6.49
N LEU A 285 20.51 -6.33 6.81
CA LEU A 285 20.57 -7.10 8.07
C LEU A 285 20.61 -6.22 9.30
N ILE A 286 21.21 -5.03 9.25
CA ILE A 286 21.29 -4.11 10.39
C ILE A 286 20.22 -3.04 10.40
N THR A 287 19.50 -2.82 9.29
CA THR A 287 18.44 -1.79 9.18
C THR A 287 17.05 -2.39 9.18
N LEU A 288 16.76 -3.28 8.25
CA LEU A 288 15.40 -3.82 8.04
C LEU A 288 15.10 -5.04 8.89
N ARG A 289 16.05 -5.97 8.99
CA ARG A 289 15.86 -7.19 9.77
C ARG A 289 15.53 -6.93 11.25
N PRO A 290 16.19 -6.01 11.98
CA PRO A 290 15.82 -5.71 13.36
C PRO A 290 14.37 -5.21 13.50
N LEU A 291 13.90 -4.38 12.58
CA LEU A 291 12.51 -3.92 12.56
C LEU A 291 11.53 -5.08 12.37
N VAL A 292 11.77 -5.93 11.36
CA VAL A 292 10.92 -7.08 11.07
C VAL A 292 10.99 -8.11 12.21
N ARG A 293 12.19 -8.37 12.75
CA ARG A 293 12.39 -9.27 13.92
C ARG A 293 11.69 -8.75 15.16
N PHE A 294 11.69 -7.45 15.41
CA PHE A 294 10.93 -6.86 16.50
C PHE A 294 9.43 -7.17 16.38
N VAL A 295 8.85 -7.03 15.17
CA VAL A 295 7.47 -7.43 14.93
C VAL A 295 7.28 -8.93 15.07
N ALA A 296 8.23 -9.73 14.59
CA ALA A 296 8.19 -11.19 14.69
C ALA A 296 8.17 -11.71 16.14
N LEU A 297 8.71 -10.96 17.11
CA LEU A 297 8.63 -11.33 18.54
C LEU A 297 7.19 -11.48 19.03
N PHE A 298 6.24 -10.75 18.42
CA PHE A 298 4.82 -10.81 18.75
C PHE A 298 4.06 -11.88 17.95
N MET A 299 4.72 -12.54 16.99
CA MET A 299 4.10 -13.52 16.07
C MET A 299 4.43 -14.98 16.43
N ALA A 300 5.13 -15.21 17.52
CA ALA A 300 5.60 -16.53 17.97
C ALA A 300 6.23 -17.34 16.81
N ASP A 301 5.69 -18.54 16.46
CA ASP A 301 6.24 -19.37 15.40
C ASP A 301 5.80 -18.92 13.99
N GLN A 302 4.81 -18.03 13.91
CA GLN A 302 4.31 -17.48 12.63
C GLN A 302 5.12 -16.23 12.21
N TRP A 303 6.45 -16.33 12.32
CA TRP A 303 7.37 -15.23 12.02
C TRP A 303 7.24 -14.70 10.60
N ASN A 304 6.77 -15.51 9.64
CA ASN A 304 6.52 -15.13 8.25
C ASN A 304 5.45 -14.04 8.09
N LEU A 305 4.55 -13.87 9.07
CA LEU A 305 3.55 -12.79 9.07
C LEU A 305 4.18 -11.43 9.31
N ALA A 306 5.32 -11.37 10.02
CA ALA A 306 5.97 -10.11 10.34
C ALA A 306 6.49 -9.36 9.09
N PRO A 307 7.24 -9.98 8.16
CA PRO A 307 7.65 -9.30 6.92
C PRO A 307 6.45 -8.80 6.11
N MET A 308 5.37 -9.60 5.98
CA MET A 308 4.16 -9.21 5.27
C MET A 308 3.53 -7.95 5.88
N LEU A 309 3.40 -7.94 7.21
CA LEU A 309 2.82 -6.80 7.93
C LEU A 309 3.66 -5.54 7.77
N VAL A 310 4.99 -5.66 7.86
CA VAL A 310 5.91 -4.52 7.72
C VAL A 310 5.91 -3.98 6.29
N VAL A 311 5.94 -4.84 5.27
CA VAL A 311 5.88 -4.42 3.86
C VAL A 311 4.56 -3.69 3.58
N ALA A 312 3.42 -4.25 4.01
CA ALA A 312 2.13 -3.59 3.84
C ALA A 312 2.05 -2.24 4.59
N ALA A 313 2.63 -2.15 5.80
CA ALA A 313 2.68 -0.91 6.56
C ALA A 313 3.52 0.17 5.86
N LEU A 314 4.67 -0.21 5.29
CA LEU A 314 5.51 0.69 4.52
C LEU A 314 4.83 1.14 3.22
N SER A 315 4.09 0.24 2.57
CA SER A 315 3.26 0.59 1.42
C SER A 315 2.23 1.67 1.77
N GLY A 316 1.49 1.49 2.87
CA GLY A 316 0.58 2.53 3.38
C GLY A 316 1.31 3.84 3.74
N LEU A 317 2.51 3.75 4.30
CA LEU A 317 3.35 4.90 4.61
C LEU A 317 3.80 5.66 3.34
N CYS A 318 4.11 4.95 2.24
CA CYS A 318 4.40 5.59 0.94
C CYS A 318 3.23 6.46 0.46
N VAL A 319 1.99 5.96 0.59
CA VAL A 319 0.79 6.72 0.21
C VAL A 319 0.58 7.95 1.11
N LEU A 320 0.81 7.83 2.42
CA LEU A 320 0.80 8.96 3.34
C LEU A 320 1.89 9.99 2.98
N MET A 321 3.10 9.53 2.66
CA MET A 321 4.20 10.41 2.25
C MET A 321 3.92 11.11 0.91
N ALA A 322 3.27 10.43 -0.03
CA ALA A 322 2.79 11.04 -1.27
C ALA A 322 1.77 12.15 -1.01
N TRP A 323 0.81 11.92 -0.11
CA TRP A 323 -0.08 12.97 0.38
C TRP A 323 0.69 14.18 0.90
N ILE A 324 1.66 13.95 1.81
CA ILE A 324 2.45 15.03 2.43
C ILE A 324 3.23 15.80 1.36
N PHE A 325 3.87 15.08 0.42
CA PHE A 325 4.65 15.68 -0.66
C PHE A 325 3.81 16.61 -1.53
N VAL A 326 2.70 16.12 -2.06
CA VAL A 326 1.83 16.89 -2.96
C VAL A 326 1.10 18.02 -2.21
N LYS A 327 0.67 17.77 -0.96
CA LYS A 327 0.05 18.79 -0.12
C LYS A 327 1.01 19.94 0.20
N ARG A 328 2.28 19.65 0.51
CA ARG A 328 3.30 20.69 0.74
C ARG A 328 3.55 21.54 -0.51
N ALA A 329 3.54 20.91 -1.69
CA ALA A 329 3.74 21.62 -2.94
C ALA A 329 2.56 22.51 -3.35
N THR A 330 1.32 22.04 -3.17
CA THR A 330 0.13 22.68 -3.74
C THR A 330 -0.79 23.36 -2.73
N GLN A 331 -0.69 23.00 -1.45
CA GLN A 331 -1.59 23.40 -0.35
C GLN A 331 -3.08 23.01 -0.60
N LYS A 332 -3.36 22.05 -1.51
CA LYS A 332 -4.71 21.62 -1.90
C LYS A 332 -4.96 20.17 -1.46
N ASN A 333 -5.86 20.00 -0.49
CA ASN A 333 -6.15 18.70 0.10
C ASN A 333 -6.73 17.69 -0.91
N THR A 334 -7.72 18.09 -1.73
CA THR A 334 -8.33 17.18 -2.72
C THR A 334 -7.31 16.71 -3.74
N TYR A 335 -6.54 17.64 -4.27
CA TYR A 335 -5.49 17.33 -5.24
C TYR A 335 -4.44 16.37 -4.66
N ALA A 336 -3.94 16.64 -3.46
CA ALA A 336 -2.99 15.78 -2.78
C ALA A 336 -3.58 14.37 -2.51
N PHE A 337 -4.87 14.30 -2.15
CA PHE A 337 -5.55 13.03 -1.94
C PHE A 337 -5.64 12.19 -3.22
N ILE A 338 -5.99 12.81 -4.34
CA ILE A 338 -6.07 12.13 -5.64
C ILE A 338 -4.71 11.52 -6.02
N PHE A 339 -3.61 12.28 -5.87
CA PHE A 339 -2.26 11.78 -6.19
C PHE A 339 -1.76 10.73 -5.19
N ALA A 340 -2.14 10.79 -3.92
CA ALA A 340 -1.85 9.74 -2.95
C ALA A 340 -2.56 8.43 -3.33
N ILE A 341 -3.85 8.48 -3.67
CA ILE A 341 -4.60 7.32 -4.18
C ILE A 341 -4.02 6.84 -5.51
N MET A 342 -3.65 7.76 -6.41
CA MET A 342 -3.02 7.40 -7.69
C MET A 342 -1.75 6.57 -7.46
N LEU A 343 -0.83 7.01 -6.58
CA LEU A 343 0.39 6.25 -6.27
C LEU A 343 0.03 4.87 -5.71
N GLY A 344 -0.84 4.81 -4.71
CA GLY A 344 -1.26 3.56 -4.10
C GLY A 344 -1.91 2.59 -5.08
N SER A 345 -2.60 3.12 -6.10
CA SER A 345 -3.30 2.34 -7.13
C SER A 345 -2.43 1.95 -8.32
N THR A 346 -1.17 2.39 -8.40
CA THR A 346 -0.26 1.97 -9.48
C THR A 346 0.01 0.47 -9.42
N ALA A 347 0.25 -0.16 -10.56
CA ALA A 347 0.53 -1.59 -10.65
C ALA A 347 1.74 -1.99 -9.80
N ALA A 348 2.82 -1.20 -9.89
CA ALA A 348 4.03 -1.42 -9.10
C ALA A 348 3.75 -1.36 -7.59
N HIS A 349 2.96 -0.38 -7.12
CA HIS A 349 2.67 -0.23 -5.70
C HIS A 349 1.77 -1.34 -5.16
N LEU A 350 0.71 -1.72 -5.89
CA LEU A 350 -0.19 -2.81 -5.48
C LEU A 350 0.55 -4.15 -5.41
N LEU A 351 1.40 -4.45 -6.37
CA LEU A 351 2.13 -5.72 -6.40
C LEU A 351 3.29 -5.73 -5.41
N PHE A 352 4.26 -4.83 -5.55
CA PHE A 352 5.47 -4.83 -4.72
C PHE A 352 5.26 -4.27 -3.31
N GLY A 353 4.15 -3.58 -3.06
CA GLY A 353 3.69 -3.26 -1.71
C GLY A 353 3.04 -4.43 -0.98
N SER A 354 2.86 -5.57 -1.68
CA SER A 354 2.25 -6.80 -1.14
C SER A 354 3.19 -8.02 -1.15
N ILE A 355 4.30 -7.96 -1.87
CA ILE A 355 5.31 -9.02 -1.91
C ILE A 355 6.41 -8.71 -0.90
N THR A 356 6.82 -9.70 -0.12
CA THR A 356 7.94 -9.58 0.82
C THR A 356 9.26 -9.57 0.06
N ASP A 357 9.71 -8.37 -0.30
CA ASP A 357 10.97 -8.13 -0.99
C ASP A 357 11.52 -6.75 -0.59
N THR A 358 12.70 -6.36 -1.08
CA THR A 358 13.34 -5.08 -0.77
C THR A 358 12.68 -3.86 -1.41
N TYR A 359 11.81 -4.06 -2.40
CA TYR A 359 11.25 -2.98 -3.25
C TYR A 359 10.38 -1.98 -2.48
N ALA A 360 9.50 -2.46 -1.58
CA ALA A 360 8.68 -1.57 -0.75
C ALA A 360 9.54 -0.74 0.20
N PHE A 361 10.59 -1.33 0.77
CA PHE A 361 11.55 -0.63 1.63
C PHE A 361 12.34 0.43 0.85
N GLY A 362 12.82 0.07 -0.36
CA GLY A 362 13.54 0.98 -1.25
C GLY A 362 12.68 2.18 -1.65
N MET A 363 11.45 1.95 -2.11
CA MET A 363 10.50 3.01 -2.45
C MET A 363 10.23 3.92 -1.25
N THR A 364 10.00 3.34 -0.06
CA THR A 364 9.75 4.10 1.16
C THR A 364 10.93 5.03 1.50
N SER A 365 12.15 4.51 1.44
CA SER A 365 13.37 5.29 1.74
C SER A 365 13.60 6.40 0.72
N LEU A 366 13.34 6.15 -0.56
CA LEU A 366 13.46 7.14 -1.63
C LEU A 366 12.44 8.27 -1.49
N ILE A 367 11.17 7.96 -1.24
CA ILE A 367 10.13 8.98 -1.02
C ILE A 367 10.43 9.77 0.26
N PHE A 368 10.87 9.10 1.33
CA PHE A 368 11.28 9.79 2.55
C PHE A 368 12.43 10.76 2.30
N PHE A 369 13.47 10.34 1.59
CA PHE A 369 14.59 11.20 1.23
C PHE A 369 14.15 12.40 0.37
N LEU A 370 13.26 12.18 -0.57
CA LEU A 370 12.66 13.24 -1.39
C LEU A 370 11.88 14.27 -0.55
N LEU A 371 11.19 13.84 0.50
CA LEU A 371 10.52 14.73 1.45
C LEU A 371 11.52 15.61 2.24
N LEU A 372 12.71 15.08 2.56
CA LEU A 372 13.78 15.86 3.17
C LEU A 372 14.32 16.93 2.19
N ILE A 373 14.51 16.56 0.92
CA ILE A 373 14.90 17.52 -0.13
C ILE A 373 13.83 18.61 -0.28
N GLN A 374 12.56 18.26 -0.33
CA GLN A 374 11.44 19.19 -0.42
C GLN A 374 11.39 20.14 0.79
N ALA A 375 11.73 19.64 1.98
CA ALA A 375 11.83 20.43 3.21
C ALA A 375 13.08 21.30 3.26
N LYS A 376 13.94 21.25 2.24
CA LYS A 376 15.25 21.93 2.17
C LYS A 376 16.14 21.56 3.37
N GLU A 377 16.08 20.30 3.81
CA GLU A 377 16.94 19.82 4.88
C GLU A 377 18.41 19.86 4.44
N ASN A 378 19.25 20.44 5.29
CA ASN A 378 20.66 20.64 4.99
C ASN A 378 21.61 20.03 6.04
N ARG A 379 21.07 19.51 7.14
CA ARG A 379 21.86 18.93 8.23
C ARG A 379 22.35 17.54 7.85
N PHE A 380 23.65 17.33 7.93
CA PHE A 380 24.27 16.02 7.70
C PHE A 380 23.77 14.95 8.69
N SER A 381 23.48 15.36 9.93
CA SER A 381 22.90 14.45 10.95
C SER A 381 21.55 13.85 10.57
N VAL A 382 20.85 14.43 9.60
CA VAL A 382 19.57 13.92 9.07
C VAL A 382 19.78 13.26 7.71
N LEU A 383 20.51 13.92 6.80
CA LEU A 383 20.70 13.45 5.43
C LEU A 383 21.57 12.19 5.34
N VAL A 384 22.60 12.07 6.20
CA VAL A 384 23.49 10.90 6.14
C VAL A 384 22.76 9.62 6.60
N PRO A 385 22.08 9.55 7.75
CA PRO A 385 21.31 8.36 8.10
C PRO A 385 20.23 8.01 7.08
N ALA A 386 19.52 9.01 6.53
CA ALA A 386 18.52 8.79 5.50
C ALA A 386 19.15 8.25 4.19
N GLY A 387 20.31 8.80 3.80
CA GLY A 387 21.06 8.33 2.64
C GLY A 387 21.64 6.92 2.82
N LEU A 388 22.14 6.61 4.02
CA LEU A 388 22.61 5.26 4.36
C LEU A 388 21.46 4.23 4.34
N LEU A 389 20.24 4.65 4.70
CA LEU A 389 19.07 3.79 4.55
C LEU A 389 18.78 3.50 3.08
N VAL A 390 18.79 4.52 2.21
CA VAL A 390 18.61 4.36 0.76
C VAL A 390 19.70 3.48 0.16
N PHE A 391 20.96 3.78 0.45
CA PHE A 391 22.14 3.03 0.00
C PHE A 391 22.13 1.58 0.49
N GLY A 392 21.82 1.38 1.77
CA GLY A 392 21.89 0.09 2.43
C GLY A 392 20.80 -0.89 2.00
N ILE A 393 19.64 -0.39 1.54
CA ILE A 393 18.57 -1.21 0.99
C ILE A 393 18.92 -1.62 -0.45
N THR A 394 19.42 -0.67 -1.27
CA THR A 394 19.88 -0.95 -2.62
C THR A 394 20.94 0.09 -3.02
N VAL A 395 22.16 -0.38 -3.24
CA VAL A 395 23.33 0.48 -3.48
C VAL A 395 23.09 1.51 -4.59
N THR A 396 22.50 1.10 -5.71
CA THR A 396 22.27 1.97 -6.87
C THR A 396 21.26 3.09 -6.59
N ASN A 397 20.35 2.91 -5.65
CA ASN A 397 19.33 3.89 -5.32
C ASN A 397 19.89 5.20 -4.74
N ILE A 398 21.12 5.19 -4.15
CA ILE A 398 21.76 6.40 -3.65
C ILE A 398 21.95 7.46 -4.73
N ALA A 399 22.12 7.04 -5.98
CA ALA A 399 22.25 7.96 -7.11
C ALA A 399 21.04 8.89 -7.23
N GLN A 400 19.82 8.39 -7.00
CA GLN A 400 18.61 9.21 -7.01
C GLN A 400 18.63 10.30 -5.92
N SER A 401 19.15 9.96 -4.73
CA SER A 401 19.33 10.92 -3.64
C SER A 401 20.34 12.01 -3.99
N VAL A 402 21.48 11.62 -4.57
CA VAL A 402 22.53 12.53 -5.03
C VAL A 402 22.01 13.46 -6.13
N ILE A 403 21.32 12.93 -7.12
CA ILE A 403 20.69 13.68 -8.22
C ILE A 403 19.68 14.69 -7.64
N GLY A 404 18.83 14.24 -6.72
CA GLY A 404 17.86 15.09 -6.06
C GLY A 404 18.53 16.27 -5.32
N LEU A 405 19.58 16.02 -4.54
CA LEU A 405 20.35 17.06 -3.84
C LEU A 405 21.02 18.02 -4.83
N PHE A 406 21.59 17.49 -5.92
CA PHE A 406 22.28 18.31 -6.95
C PHE A 406 21.32 19.35 -7.55
N PHE A 407 20.18 18.93 -8.05
CA PHE A 407 19.22 19.85 -8.67
C PHE A 407 18.58 20.82 -7.66
N ASN A 408 18.51 20.45 -6.38
CA ASN A 408 18.01 21.31 -5.32
C ASN A 408 19.09 22.23 -4.70
N LYS A 409 20.21 22.43 -5.39
CA LYS A 409 21.26 23.40 -5.05
C LYS A 409 21.89 23.15 -3.68
N PHE A 410 22.15 21.88 -3.34
CA PHE A 410 22.81 21.52 -2.08
C PHE A 410 24.25 22.06 -1.95
N GLY A 411 24.87 22.41 -3.08
CA GLY A 411 26.25 22.88 -3.19
C GLY A 411 27.23 21.76 -3.52
N PHE A 412 28.07 21.98 -4.53
CA PHE A 412 28.93 20.92 -5.09
C PHE A 412 29.86 20.28 -4.04
N TRP A 413 30.60 21.06 -3.27
CA TRP A 413 31.53 20.51 -2.25
C TRP A 413 30.81 19.83 -1.08
N ARG A 414 29.60 20.28 -0.75
CA ARG A 414 28.77 19.61 0.25
C ARG A 414 28.28 18.27 -0.28
N LEU A 415 27.92 18.22 -1.56
CA LEU A 415 27.50 16.99 -2.24
C LEU A 415 28.65 15.98 -2.29
N VAL A 416 29.87 16.41 -2.66
CA VAL A 416 31.08 15.57 -2.64
C VAL A 416 31.32 15.02 -1.22
N ARG A 417 31.29 15.87 -0.19
CA ARG A 417 31.42 15.41 1.21
C ARG A 417 30.33 14.41 1.57
N TYR A 418 29.09 14.67 1.17
CA TYR A 418 27.98 13.73 1.41
C TYR A 418 28.26 12.37 0.78
N CYS A 419 28.67 12.31 -0.50
CA CYS A 419 29.01 11.06 -1.17
C CYS A 419 30.17 10.32 -0.47
N VAL A 420 31.23 11.03 -0.10
CA VAL A 420 32.37 10.45 0.62
C VAL A 420 31.91 9.86 1.97
N VAL A 421 31.11 10.59 2.74
CA VAL A 421 30.60 10.12 4.03
C VAL A 421 29.71 8.90 3.86
N ILE A 422 28.80 8.89 2.86
CA ILE A 422 27.93 7.73 2.58
C ILE A 422 28.76 6.50 2.20
N ILE A 423 29.72 6.63 1.29
CA ILE A 423 30.55 5.51 0.86
C ILE A 423 31.39 4.99 2.06
N THR A 424 32.08 5.87 2.76
CA THR A 424 32.92 5.48 3.90
C THR A 424 32.11 4.82 5.01
N ALA A 425 30.99 5.45 5.41
CA ALA A 425 30.10 4.88 6.42
C ALA A 425 29.44 3.57 5.91
N GLY A 426 29.11 3.49 4.63
CA GLY A 426 28.60 2.28 3.99
C GLY A 426 29.58 1.12 4.09
N VAL A 427 30.85 1.34 3.77
CA VAL A 427 31.93 0.33 3.94
C VAL A 427 32.06 -0.10 5.39
N VAL A 428 32.19 0.86 6.33
CA VAL A 428 32.35 0.58 7.76
C VAL A 428 31.15 -0.22 8.30
N LEU A 429 29.93 0.20 7.96
CA LEU A 429 28.71 -0.48 8.42
C LEU A 429 28.56 -1.88 7.77
N THR A 430 28.98 -2.07 6.53
CA THR A 430 28.96 -3.38 5.88
C THR A 430 29.96 -4.34 6.54
N VAL A 431 31.17 -3.87 6.87
CA VAL A 431 32.15 -4.66 7.64
C VAL A 431 31.60 -4.97 9.04
N LEU A 432 30.98 -4.01 9.71
CA LEU A 432 30.33 -4.23 11.00
C LEU A 432 29.18 -5.26 10.89
N THR A 433 28.40 -5.21 9.80
CA THR A 433 27.34 -6.19 9.52
C THR A 433 27.93 -7.59 9.42
N SER A 434 29.08 -7.77 8.76
CA SER A 434 29.74 -9.08 8.67
C SER A 434 30.25 -9.61 9.99
N ALA A 435 30.63 -8.71 10.91
CA ALA A 435 31.03 -9.11 12.26
C ALA A 435 29.83 -9.55 13.14
N LEU A 436 28.67 -8.93 12.94
CA LEU A 436 27.43 -9.28 13.64
C LEU A 436 26.74 -10.52 13.07
N TYR A 437 26.87 -10.73 11.78
CA TYR A 437 26.27 -11.84 11.02
C TYR A 437 27.35 -12.55 10.20
N PRO A 438 28.13 -13.46 10.81
CA PRO A 438 29.34 -14.02 10.18
C PRO A 438 29.07 -15.02 9.04
N ASN A 439 27.80 -15.42 8.82
CA ASN A 439 27.45 -16.37 7.77
C ASN A 439 27.34 -15.69 6.42
N ARG A 440 27.97 -16.23 5.40
CA ARG A 440 27.85 -15.87 3.96
C ARG A 440 27.64 -14.36 3.68
N GLN A 441 28.68 -13.57 3.91
CA GLN A 441 28.67 -12.14 3.61
C GLN A 441 29.31 -11.88 2.25
N THR A 442 28.67 -11.01 1.46
CA THR A 442 29.24 -10.47 0.21
C THR A 442 29.32 -8.94 0.28
N PHE A 443 30.38 -8.38 -0.26
CA PHE A 443 30.73 -6.97 -0.11
C PHE A 443 30.62 -6.23 -1.44
N PHE A 444 29.91 -5.11 -1.46
CA PHE A 444 29.73 -4.29 -2.68
C PHE A 444 31.03 -3.67 -3.21
N PHE A 445 32.09 -3.64 -2.42
CA PHE A 445 33.40 -3.12 -2.77
C PHE A 445 34.46 -4.20 -3.08
N VAL A 446 34.07 -5.48 -3.07
CA VAL A 446 34.90 -6.61 -3.46
C VAL A 446 34.46 -7.12 -4.84
N PRO A 447 35.28 -6.99 -5.88
CA PRO A 447 34.89 -7.37 -7.23
C PRO A 447 34.38 -8.81 -7.38
N GLY A 448 35.01 -9.78 -6.67
CA GLY A 448 34.57 -11.18 -6.68
C GLY A 448 33.17 -11.39 -6.12
N ASP A 449 32.76 -10.60 -5.13
CA ASP A 449 31.43 -10.69 -4.52
C ASP A 449 30.34 -10.11 -5.40
N ILE A 450 30.69 -9.15 -6.28
CA ILE A 450 29.77 -8.54 -7.25
C ILE A 450 29.66 -9.43 -8.50
N ALA A 451 30.53 -10.41 -8.70
CA ALA A 451 30.56 -11.23 -9.90
C ALA A 451 29.21 -11.92 -10.20
N PHE A 452 28.43 -12.25 -9.16
CA PHE A 452 27.07 -12.80 -9.34
C PHE A 452 26.14 -11.84 -10.10
N GLU A 453 26.29 -10.53 -9.88
CA GLU A 453 25.45 -9.51 -10.53
C GLU A 453 25.73 -9.39 -12.03
N THR A 454 26.89 -9.89 -12.50
CA THR A 454 27.21 -9.92 -13.93
C THR A 454 26.24 -10.80 -14.71
N ASN A 455 25.58 -11.78 -14.09
CA ASN A 455 24.55 -12.60 -14.73
C ASN A 455 23.35 -11.78 -15.22
N PHE A 456 23.11 -10.62 -14.60
CA PHE A 456 22.02 -9.72 -14.94
C PHE A 456 22.45 -8.56 -15.84
N VAL A 457 23.75 -8.46 -16.16
CA VAL A 457 24.28 -7.43 -17.06
C VAL A 457 23.93 -7.75 -18.50
N LYS A 458 23.42 -6.76 -19.22
CA LYS A 458 23.07 -6.84 -20.65
C LYS A 458 23.85 -5.74 -21.41
N PRO A 459 25.13 -5.93 -21.74
CA PRO A 459 25.98 -4.87 -22.27
C PRO A 459 25.44 -4.38 -23.61
N VAL A 460 24.90 -3.18 -23.66
CA VAL A 460 24.31 -2.59 -24.88
C VAL A 460 25.31 -2.21 -25.93
N TYR A 461 26.56 -1.89 -25.52
CA TYR A 461 27.65 -1.56 -26.44
C TYR A 461 28.17 -2.76 -27.27
N GLU A 462 27.91 -3.99 -26.81
CA GLU A 462 28.23 -5.22 -27.49
C GLU A 462 27.07 -5.79 -28.33
N SER A 463 25.92 -5.11 -28.23
CA SER A 463 24.69 -5.62 -28.83
C SER A 463 24.48 -5.09 -30.25
N PRO A 464 23.99 -5.93 -31.21
CA PRO A 464 23.46 -5.45 -32.48
C PRO A 464 22.35 -4.41 -32.30
N ALA A 465 22.18 -3.52 -33.28
CA ALA A 465 21.22 -2.44 -33.24
C ALA A 465 19.78 -2.91 -32.91
N GLU A 466 19.38 -4.07 -33.42
CA GLU A 466 18.05 -4.67 -33.16
C GLU A 466 17.87 -5.02 -31.68
N ARG A 467 18.84 -5.61 -31.01
CA ARG A 467 18.81 -5.92 -29.59
C ARG A 467 18.81 -4.66 -28.73
N LEU A 468 19.55 -3.64 -29.17
CA LEU A 468 19.55 -2.34 -28.53
C LEU A 468 18.16 -1.70 -28.58
N LEU A 469 17.50 -1.73 -29.74
CA LEU A 469 16.15 -1.20 -29.91
C LEU A 469 15.11 -1.99 -29.09
N GLU A 470 15.25 -3.31 -29.08
CA GLU A 470 14.41 -4.17 -28.23
C GLU A 470 14.57 -3.81 -26.74
N ARG A 471 15.81 -3.69 -26.28
CA ARG A 471 16.08 -3.30 -24.89
C ARG A 471 15.52 -1.93 -24.56
N PHE A 472 15.70 -0.96 -25.44
CA PHE A 472 15.10 0.38 -25.30
C PHE A 472 13.57 0.30 -25.19
N LYS A 473 12.92 -0.53 -26.01
CA LYS A 473 11.48 -0.77 -25.97
C LYS A 473 11.05 -1.38 -24.64
N ILE A 474 11.73 -2.42 -24.14
CA ILE A 474 11.43 -3.05 -22.86
C ILE A 474 11.54 -2.05 -21.71
N VAL A 475 12.66 -1.32 -21.63
CA VAL A 475 12.89 -0.33 -20.57
C VAL A 475 11.84 0.79 -20.62
N SER A 476 11.55 1.30 -21.83
CA SER A 476 10.54 2.36 -22.02
C SER A 476 9.15 1.90 -21.60
N HIS A 477 8.70 0.72 -22.04
CA HIS A 477 7.39 0.18 -21.67
C HIS A 477 7.28 -0.03 -20.16
N THR A 478 8.29 -0.66 -19.56
CA THR A 478 8.25 -0.96 -18.13
C THR A 478 8.29 0.31 -17.30
N MET A 479 9.18 1.26 -17.64
CA MET A 479 9.34 2.48 -16.86
C MET A 479 8.15 3.43 -17.00
N VAL A 480 7.69 3.65 -18.23
CA VAL A 480 6.70 4.70 -18.52
C VAL A 480 5.26 4.18 -18.36
N LEU A 481 5.02 2.91 -18.66
CA LEU A 481 3.66 2.37 -18.75
C LEU A 481 3.36 1.36 -17.65
N TYR A 482 4.08 0.22 -17.60
CA TYR A 482 3.70 -0.94 -16.78
C TYR A 482 3.71 -0.66 -15.29
N GLY A 483 4.62 0.20 -14.81
CA GLY A 483 4.68 0.57 -13.41
C GLY A 483 3.42 1.30 -12.93
N VAL A 484 2.75 2.05 -13.81
CA VAL A 484 1.53 2.82 -13.47
C VAL A 484 0.27 2.07 -13.87
N THR A 485 0.12 1.73 -15.14
CA THR A 485 -1.03 1.01 -15.69
C THR A 485 -0.64 -0.43 -15.98
N ALA A 486 -1.27 -1.37 -15.32
CA ALA A 486 -0.95 -2.78 -15.49
C ALA A 486 -1.28 -3.29 -16.90
N PRO A 487 -0.36 -3.98 -17.58
CA PRO A 487 -0.66 -4.76 -18.77
C PRO A 487 -1.28 -6.12 -18.42
N SER A 488 -1.73 -6.88 -19.40
CA SER A 488 -1.97 -8.31 -19.23
C SER A 488 -0.61 -9.03 -19.16
N PRO A 489 -0.28 -9.71 -18.07
CA PRO A 489 1.00 -10.38 -17.91
C PRO A 489 1.14 -11.54 -18.89
N LEU A 490 2.37 -11.94 -19.16
CA LEU A 490 2.67 -13.21 -19.83
C LEU A 490 2.61 -14.33 -18.81
N GLU A 491 1.83 -15.37 -19.11
CA GLU A 491 1.73 -16.59 -18.32
C GLU A 491 2.58 -17.66 -19.02
N ILE A 492 3.67 -18.06 -18.38
CA ILE A 492 4.60 -19.06 -18.92
C ILE A 492 4.44 -20.34 -18.11
N ILE A 493 3.99 -21.41 -18.77
CA ILE A 493 3.79 -22.69 -18.13
C ILE A 493 5.12 -23.42 -18.06
N ALA A 494 5.64 -23.66 -16.85
CA ALA A 494 6.84 -24.46 -16.61
C ALA A 494 6.45 -25.89 -16.19
N HIS A 495 7.00 -26.91 -16.81
CA HIS A 495 6.62 -28.33 -16.63
C HIS A 495 7.51 -29.09 -15.64
N LYS A 496 7.89 -28.51 -14.50
CA LYS A 496 8.77 -29.15 -13.50
C LYS A 496 8.07 -29.37 -12.15
N PRO A 497 7.45 -30.52 -11.92
CA PRO A 497 6.99 -30.90 -10.57
C PRO A 497 8.17 -30.97 -9.58
N PRO A 498 8.00 -30.69 -8.28
CA PRO A 498 6.77 -30.39 -7.54
C PRO A 498 6.50 -28.88 -7.37
N ARG A 499 6.99 -28.04 -8.26
CA ARG A 499 6.94 -26.57 -8.16
C ARG A 499 5.72 -26.03 -8.89
N PRO A 500 5.23 -24.81 -8.52
CA PRO A 500 4.25 -24.12 -9.33
C PRO A 500 4.73 -24.04 -10.80
N THR A 501 3.83 -24.33 -11.72
CA THR A 501 4.15 -24.47 -13.13
C THR A 501 3.84 -23.23 -13.94
N ILE A 502 3.57 -22.11 -13.29
CA ILE A 502 3.25 -20.85 -13.94
C ILE A 502 4.22 -19.76 -13.49
N ASP A 503 4.89 -19.11 -14.44
CA ASP A 503 5.68 -17.91 -14.21
C ASP A 503 4.97 -16.72 -14.84
N LEU A 504 4.85 -15.62 -14.09
CA LEU A 504 4.26 -14.36 -14.55
C LEU A 504 5.38 -13.39 -14.88
N LYS A 505 5.40 -12.88 -16.13
CA LYS A 505 6.43 -11.97 -16.63
C LYS A 505 5.85 -10.83 -17.45
N THR A 506 6.64 -9.77 -17.66
CA THR A 506 6.31 -8.70 -18.60
C THR A 506 7.03 -8.86 -19.94
N PHE A 507 8.11 -9.62 -19.98
CA PHE A 507 8.87 -9.92 -21.17
C PHE A 507 9.42 -11.33 -21.13
N GLU A 508 9.33 -12.08 -22.26
CA GLU A 508 9.96 -13.38 -22.44
C GLU A 508 11.00 -13.31 -23.56
N PRO A 509 12.30 -13.41 -23.21
CA PRO A 509 13.39 -13.27 -24.16
C PRO A 509 13.38 -14.33 -25.25
N SER A 510 13.00 -15.57 -24.93
CA SER A 510 13.07 -16.71 -25.87
C SER A 510 12.09 -16.59 -27.03
N THR A 511 10.96 -15.94 -26.82
CA THR A 511 9.89 -15.75 -27.82
C THR A 511 9.73 -14.30 -28.26
N HIS A 512 10.56 -13.38 -27.75
CA HIS A 512 10.44 -11.92 -27.95
C HIS A 512 9.02 -11.39 -27.67
N SER A 513 8.32 -12.02 -26.71
CA SER A 513 6.95 -11.68 -26.35
C SER A 513 6.90 -10.63 -25.25
N TYR A 514 5.93 -9.71 -25.36
CA TYR A 514 5.72 -8.62 -24.42
C TYR A 514 4.33 -8.72 -23.77
N ALA A 515 4.25 -8.38 -22.49
CA ALA A 515 2.97 -8.08 -21.87
C ALA A 515 2.27 -6.97 -22.66
N SER A 516 0.97 -7.10 -22.86
CA SER A 516 0.22 -6.23 -23.78
C SER A 516 -1.04 -5.70 -23.13
N TYR A 517 -1.53 -4.58 -23.64
CA TYR A 517 -2.81 -4.02 -23.25
C TYR A 517 -3.90 -4.56 -24.17
N LYS A 518 -4.95 -5.17 -23.62
CA LYS A 518 -6.06 -5.76 -24.38
C LYS A 518 -7.39 -5.21 -23.88
N GLY A 519 -8.33 -4.98 -24.82
CA GLY A 519 -9.69 -4.54 -24.50
C GLY A 519 -9.73 -3.25 -23.68
N LEU A 520 -10.41 -3.29 -22.52
CA LEU A 520 -10.61 -2.13 -21.66
C LEU A 520 -9.32 -1.58 -21.02
N ALA A 521 -8.24 -2.35 -20.96
CA ALA A 521 -6.95 -1.90 -20.42
C ALA A 521 -6.29 -0.79 -21.27
N ASN A 522 -6.69 -0.65 -22.54
CA ASN A 522 -6.25 0.46 -23.39
C ASN A 522 -6.77 1.82 -22.92
N ILE A 523 -7.88 1.88 -22.18
CA ILE A 523 -8.47 3.14 -21.71
C ILE A 523 -7.56 3.82 -20.66
N PRO A 524 -7.20 3.18 -19.53
CA PRO A 524 -6.28 3.80 -18.57
C PRO A 524 -4.90 4.08 -19.17
N LEU A 525 -4.43 3.25 -20.12
CA LEU A 525 -3.19 3.49 -20.84
C LEU A 525 -3.26 4.81 -21.65
N ALA A 526 -4.30 4.99 -22.46
CA ALA A 526 -4.46 6.21 -23.27
C ALA A 526 -4.59 7.45 -22.37
N LEU A 527 -5.37 7.39 -21.31
CA LEU A 527 -5.51 8.48 -20.34
C LEU A 527 -4.19 8.80 -19.63
N TRP A 528 -3.42 7.79 -19.26
CA TRP A 528 -2.10 7.99 -18.67
C TRP A 528 -1.13 8.67 -19.64
N LEU A 529 -1.09 8.24 -20.90
CA LEU A 529 -0.27 8.88 -21.93
C LEU A 529 -0.65 10.34 -22.17
N ILE A 530 -1.94 10.65 -22.18
CA ILE A 530 -2.46 12.04 -22.29
C ILE A 530 -2.01 12.87 -21.07
N LEU A 531 -2.10 12.31 -19.85
CA LEU A 531 -1.62 12.99 -18.64
C LEU A 531 -0.10 13.21 -18.67
N LEU A 532 0.67 12.23 -19.12
CA LEU A 532 2.12 12.37 -19.29
C LEU A 532 2.49 13.43 -20.31
N ALA A 533 1.88 13.40 -21.51
CA ALA A 533 2.11 14.39 -22.55
C ALA A 533 1.73 15.80 -22.06
N GLY A 534 0.58 15.91 -21.42
CA GLY A 534 0.15 17.16 -20.79
C GLY A 534 1.11 17.65 -19.71
N SER A 535 1.58 16.76 -18.84
CA SER A 535 2.54 17.12 -17.78
C SER A 535 3.87 17.60 -18.35
N PHE A 536 4.35 16.99 -19.43
CA PHE A 536 5.55 17.43 -20.13
C PHE A 536 5.37 18.83 -20.74
N LEU A 537 4.22 19.11 -21.38
CA LEU A 537 3.92 20.45 -21.91
C LEU A 537 3.87 21.51 -20.79
N PHE A 538 3.23 21.22 -19.65
CA PHE A 538 3.22 22.11 -18.50
C PHE A 538 4.60 22.30 -17.89
N PHE A 539 5.43 21.25 -17.84
CA PHE A 539 6.81 21.32 -17.42
C PHE A 539 7.62 22.25 -18.31
N VAL A 540 7.55 22.09 -19.64
CA VAL A 540 8.24 22.96 -20.62
C VAL A 540 7.79 24.41 -20.49
N LYS A 541 6.49 24.66 -20.38
CA LYS A 541 5.93 25.97 -20.11
C LYS A 541 6.45 26.56 -18.81
N GLY A 542 6.59 25.75 -17.76
CA GLY A 542 7.02 26.13 -16.43
C GLY A 542 8.55 26.26 -16.22
N LEU A 543 9.38 25.95 -17.22
CA LEU A 543 10.85 25.92 -17.08
C LEU A 543 11.47 27.24 -16.53
N ARG A 544 10.82 28.38 -16.75
CA ARG A 544 11.32 29.67 -16.29
C ARG A 544 10.58 30.22 -15.06
N SER A 545 9.43 29.66 -14.71
CA SER A 545 8.53 30.26 -13.72
C SER A 545 8.15 29.34 -12.57
N SER A 546 8.27 28.01 -12.73
CA SER A 546 7.81 27.08 -11.71
C SER A 546 8.71 27.05 -10.48
N PRO A 547 8.17 27.27 -9.26
CA PRO A 547 8.93 27.13 -8.02
C PRO A 547 9.34 25.67 -7.74
N HIS A 548 8.70 24.71 -8.42
CA HIS A 548 8.96 23.27 -8.28
C HIS A 548 9.99 22.74 -9.27
N LEU A 549 10.55 23.60 -10.14
CA LEU A 549 11.50 23.18 -11.18
C LEU A 549 12.68 22.34 -10.63
N PRO A 550 13.35 22.70 -9.52
CA PRO A 550 14.46 21.90 -9.00
C PRO A 550 14.04 20.48 -8.62
N LEU A 551 12.86 20.33 -8.01
CA LEU A 551 12.31 19.00 -7.65
C LEU A 551 11.94 18.21 -8.92
N MET A 552 11.30 18.83 -9.92
CA MET A 552 10.97 18.18 -11.18
C MET A 552 12.22 17.72 -11.94
N LEU A 553 13.27 18.53 -11.97
CA LEU A 553 14.54 18.15 -12.58
C LEU A 553 15.22 16.99 -11.81
N GLY A 554 15.16 17.00 -10.47
CA GLY A 554 15.61 15.89 -9.65
C GLY A 554 14.88 14.59 -9.95
N LEU A 555 13.55 14.64 -10.11
CA LEU A 555 12.72 13.47 -10.47
C LEU A 555 13.05 12.98 -11.89
N LEU A 556 13.15 13.88 -12.87
CA LEU A 556 13.53 13.52 -14.25
C LEU A 556 14.94 12.95 -14.31
N GLY A 557 15.90 13.53 -13.56
CA GLY A 557 17.25 12.99 -13.44
C GLY A 557 17.27 11.59 -12.83
N SER A 558 16.45 11.33 -11.81
CA SER A 558 16.28 9.99 -11.23
C SER A 558 15.68 9.00 -12.23
N LEU A 559 14.70 9.42 -13.04
CA LEU A 559 14.15 8.60 -14.12
C LEU A 559 15.20 8.31 -15.19
N ALA A 560 15.96 9.32 -15.62
CA ALA A 560 17.03 9.16 -16.61
C ALA A 560 18.12 8.20 -16.09
N PHE A 561 18.52 8.32 -14.83
CA PHE A 561 19.48 7.41 -14.20
C PHE A 561 18.97 5.96 -14.22
N ASN A 562 17.73 5.71 -13.77
CA ASN A 562 17.16 4.37 -13.78
C ASN A 562 17.03 3.83 -15.22
N PHE A 563 16.65 4.68 -16.17
CA PHE A 563 16.59 4.30 -17.57
C PHE A 563 17.94 3.81 -18.08
N LEU A 564 19.00 4.59 -17.87
CA LEU A 564 20.36 4.25 -18.30
C LEU A 564 20.88 2.99 -17.57
N LEU A 565 20.64 2.88 -16.27
CA LEU A 565 21.00 1.69 -15.49
C LEU A 565 20.36 0.43 -16.10
N HIS A 566 19.06 0.49 -16.34
CA HIS A 566 18.28 -0.66 -16.80
C HIS A 566 18.41 -0.93 -18.31
N MET A 567 19.02 -0.04 -19.08
CA MET A 567 19.52 -0.41 -20.43
C MET A 567 20.56 -1.53 -20.37
N ASN A 568 21.37 -1.58 -19.31
CA ASN A 568 22.44 -2.56 -19.15
C ASN A 568 22.17 -3.64 -18.09
N TYR A 569 21.20 -3.45 -17.18
CA TYR A 569 21.01 -4.29 -16.00
C TYR A 569 19.56 -4.76 -15.82
N GLY A 570 19.40 -6.00 -15.36
CA GLY A 570 18.14 -6.64 -15.03
C GLY A 570 17.53 -7.45 -16.16
N THR A 571 16.86 -8.55 -15.83
CA THR A 571 16.12 -9.43 -16.76
C THR A 571 14.65 -9.05 -16.80
N GLU A 572 13.90 -9.23 -15.71
CA GLU A 572 12.52 -8.79 -15.58
C GLU A 572 12.49 -7.37 -14.98
N LEU A 573 12.32 -6.37 -15.83
CA LEU A 573 12.44 -4.97 -15.40
C LEU A 573 11.28 -4.47 -14.55
N PHE A 574 10.12 -5.11 -14.65
CA PHE A 574 8.96 -4.74 -13.83
C PHE A 574 9.24 -4.90 -12.33
N LEU A 575 10.14 -5.81 -11.99
CA LEU A 575 10.66 -6.02 -10.64
C LEU A 575 11.15 -4.72 -9.97
N TYR A 576 11.81 -3.86 -10.75
CA TYR A 576 12.37 -2.59 -10.24
C TYR A 576 11.41 -1.41 -10.32
N ALA A 577 10.17 -1.62 -10.81
CA ALA A 577 9.23 -0.52 -11.09
C ALA A 577 8.94 0.37 -9.87
N SER A 578 9.01 -0.15 -8.66
CA SER A 578 8.83 0.62 -7.42
C SER A 578 9.88 1.73 -7.22
N PHE A 579 11.08 1.59 -7.83
CA PHE A 579 12.16 2.57 -7.65
C PHE A 579 12.01 3.83 -8.52
N TRP A 580 11.06 3.86 -9.46
CA TRP A 580 10.83 5.01 -10.33
C TRP A 580 9.36 5.42 -10.50
N THR A 581 8.38 4.53 -10.24
CA THR A 581 6.96 4.85 -10.44
C THR A 581 6.52 6.05 -9.60
N TYR A 582 7.02 6.17 -8.35
CA TYR A 582 6.76 7.33 -7.51
C TYR A 582 7.25 8.63 -8.16
N ALA A 583 8.42 8.60 -8.83
CA ALA A 583 8.99 9.78 -9.47
C ALA A 583 8.13 10.26 -10.65
N LEU A 584 7.58 9.34 -11.46
CA LEU A 584 6.62 9.67 -12.51
C LEU A 584 5.35 10.33 -11.95
N VAL A 585 4.74 9.72 -10.93
CA VAL A 585 3.52 10.23 -10.31
C VAL A 585 3.75 11.62 -9.70
N PHE A 586 4.88 11.83 -9.02
CA PHE A 586 5.21 13.12 -8.42
C PHE A 586 5.59 14.18 -9.45
N PHE A 587 6.26 13.79 -10.53
CA PHE A 587 6.52 14.69 -11.66
C PHE A 587 5.20 15.20 -12.25
N VAL A 588 4.24 14.32 -12.53
CA VAL A 588 2.92 14.71 -13.02
C VAL A 588 2.20 15.62 -12.02
N ALA A 589 2.27 15.30 -10.71
CA ALA A 589 1.66 16.13 -9.67
C ALA A 589 2.24 17.54 -9.60
N LEU A 590 3.56 17.68 -9.74
CA LEU A 590 4.22 18.99 -9.72
C LEU A 590 4.02 19.78 -11.01
N ALA A 591 4.01 19.11 -12.16
CA ALA A 591 3.78 19.74 -13.45
C ALA A 591 2.40 20.40 -13.53
N PHE A 592 1.37 19.75 -12.99
CA PHE A 592 0.01 20.28 -12.94
C PHE A 592 -0.32 21.08 -11.67
N ALA A 593 0.67 21.46 -10.85
CA ALA A 593 0.42 22.15 -9.58
C ALA A 593 -0.41 23.45 -9.74
N GLU A 594 -0.29 24.17 -10.87
CA GLU A 594 -1.09 25.37 -11.19
C GLU A 594 -2.59 25.07 -11.39
N LEU A 595 -2.93 23.82 -11.72
CA LEU A 595 -4.32 23.37 -11.88
C LEU A 595 -4.91 22.82 -10.58
N ALA A 596 -4.11 22.71 -9.51
CA ALA A 596 -4.56 22.22 -8.22
C ALA A 596 -5.67 23.11 -7.64
N GLY A 597 -6.80 22.50 -7.25
CA GLY A 597 -7.99 23.18 -6.75
C GLY A 597 -8.99 23.60 -7.83
N LYS A 598 -8.67 23.44 -9.14
CA LYS A 598 -9.64 23.61 -10.22
C LYS A 598 -10.53 22.36 -10.28
N LYS A 599 -11.81 22.52 -9.94
CA LYS A 599 -12.77 21.40 -9.80
C LYS A 599 -12.86 20.51 -11.03
N TRP A 600 -12.87 21.09 -12.24
CA TRP A 600 -12.93 20.32 -13.47
C TRP A 600 -11.73 19.39 -13.62
N PHE A 601 -10.53 19.88 -13.30
CA PHE A 601 -9.29 19.09 -13.41
C PHE A 601 -9.22 18.00 -12.34
N GLU A 602 -9.57 18.34 -11.10
CA GLU A 602 -9.65 17.34 -10.01
C GLU A 602 -10.69 16.25 -10.32
N SER A 603 -11.81 16.60 -11.01
CA SER A 603 -12.80 15.61 -11.46
C SER A 603 -12.24 14.70 -12.55
N VAL A 604 -11.55 15.24 -13.55
CA VAL A 604 -10.88 14.44 -14.59
C VAL A 604 -9.85 13.50 -13.99
N LEU A 605 -9.00 14.00 -13.09
CA LEU A 605 -8.03 13.15 -12.36
C LEU A 605 -8.72 12.06 -11.54
N THR A 606 -9.83 12.39 -10.88
CA THR A 606 -10.59 11.38 -10.09
C THR A 606 -11.13 10.28 -10.98
N ILE A 607 -11.70 10.62 -12.14
CA ILE A 607 -12.18 9.63 -13.12
C ILE A 607 -11.04 8.75 -13.60
N PHE A 608 -9.90 9.35 -13.93
CA PHE A 608 -8.70 8.59 -14.32
C PHE A 608 -8.27 7.61 -13.23
N VAL A 609 -8.17 8.08 -11.96
CA VAL A 609 -7.75 7.23 -10.83
C VAL A 609 -8.73 6.09 -10.61
N VAL A 610 -10.03 6.31 -10.75
CA VAL A 610 -11.03 5.22 -10.63
C VAL A 610 -10.84 4.18 -11.73
N ILE A 611 -10.66 4.63 -12.99
CA ILE A 611 -10.40 3.72 -14.11
C ILE A 611 -9.08 2.95 -13.92
N LEU A 612 -8.03 3.64 -13.45
CA LEU A 612 -6.74 3.05 -13.11
C LEU A 612 -6.88 1.97 -12.03
N MET A 613 -7.62 2.28 -10.95
CA MET A 613 -7.91 1.32 -9.87
C MET A 613 -8.59 0.07 -10.42
N ILE A 614 -9.64 0.21 -11.22
CA ILE A 614 -10.37 -0.92 -11.80
C ILE A 614 -9.41 -1.81 -12.60
N ASN A 615 -8.59 -1.22 -13.48
CA ASN A 615 -7.63 -1.97 -14.30
C ASN A 615 -6.58 -2.68 -13.45
N ASN A 616 -5.99 -1.99 -12.47
CA ASN A 616 -4.88 -2.54 -11.71
C ASN A 616 -5.34 -3.54 -10.64
N PHE A 617 -6.56 -3.41 -10.09
CA PHE A 617 -7.17 -4.47 -9.29
C PHE A 617 -7.54 -5.69 -10.14
N TRP A 618 -7.97 -5.48 -11.39
CA TRP A 618 -8.17 -6.58 -12.34
C TRP A 618 -6.85 -7.33 -12.62
N PHE A 619 -5.74 -6.62 -12.74
CA PHE A 619 -4.41 -7.24 -12.85
C PHE A 619 -4.08 -8.13 -11.64
N ILE A 620 -4.31 -7.64 -10.41
CA ILE A 620 -4.14 -8.46 -9.20
C ILE A 620 -5.08 -9.69 -9.24
N PHE A 621 -6.32 -9.50 -9.68
CA PHE A 621 -7.27 -10.62 -9.83
C PHE A 621 -6.77 -11.68 -10.83
N VAL A 622 -6.20 -11.28 -11.96
CA VAL A 622 -5.62 -12.19 -12.97
C VAL A 622 -4.45 -12.98 -12.36
N ILE A 623 -3.57 -12.30 -11.61
CA ILE A 623 -2.47 -12.96 -10.88
C ILE A 623 -3.02 -14.00 -9.89
N LEU A 624 -3.97 -13.63 -9.05
CA LEU A 624 -4.56 -14.55 -8.07
C LEU A 624 -5.24 -15.74 -8.74
N ARG A 625 -5.93 -15.52 -9.86
CA ARG A 625 -6.56 -16.58 -10.65
C ARG A 625 -5.55 -17.58 -11.22
N GLY A 626 -4.42 -17.07 -11.74
CA GLY A 626 -3.33 -17.90 -12.25
C GLY A 626 -2.66 -18.74 -11.16
N LEU A 627 -2.57 -18.20 -9.94
CA LEU A 627 -1.92 -18.85 -8.81
C LEU A 627 -2.84 -19.80 -8.00
N ALA A 628 -4.15 -19.59 -8.02
CA ALA A 628 -5.11 -20.32 -7.19
C ALA A 628 -4.99 -21.85 -7.27
N PRO A 629 -4.75 -22.50 -8.45
CA PRO A 629 -4.61 -23.94 -8.54
C PRO A 629 -3.47 -24.51 -7.69
N PHE A 630 -2.41 -23.73 -7.43
CA PHE A 630 -1.24 -24.19 -6.69
C PHE A 630 -1.43 -24.16 -5.17
N TYR A 631 -2.42 -23.43 -4.66
CA TYR A 631 -2.77 -23.43 -3.25
C TYR A 631 -3.53 -24.68 -2.80
N ALA A 632 -4.23 -25.35 -3.71
CA ALA A 632 -4.97 -26.55 -3.41
C ALA A 632 -4.07 -27.81 -3.34
N ALA A 633 -2.82 -27.72 -3.83
CA ALA A 633 -1.89 -28.84 -3.90
C ALA A 633 -0.97 -28.94 -2.66
N THR A 634 -1.10 -28.04 -1.69
CA THR A 634 -0.32 -28.03 -0.43
C THR A 634 -1.19 -28.33 0.78
#